data_d0ba5bfeee844c6566518af460463389
#
_entry.id   d0ba5bfeee844c6566518af460463389
#
_cell.length_a   1.000
_cell.length_b   1.000
_cell.length_c   1.000
_cell.angle_alpha   90.00
_cell.angle_beta   90.00
_cell.angle_gamma   90.00
#
_symmetry.space_group_name_H-M   'P 1'
#
loop_
_entity.id
_entity.type
_entity.pdbx_description
1 polymer ?
#
loop_
_entity_poly.entity_id
_entity_poly.type
_entity_poly.pdbx_seq_one_letter_code
_entity_poly.pdbx_strand_id
1 'polypeptide(L)'
;MKKIYDLSLIERNNVAENTVELIFTKPSDYDFKIGQYTFLNVGDNPDDKTFSRALSIASHPDEDILRFVMRISDSEFKKRCLEMKKGDSADITRATGNFGFKFSDKEIVFLISGIGIAPIVPMLMELE
;
A
#
# COMPACT_ATOMS: atom_id res chain seq x y z
N MET A 1 17.37 5.16 14.07
CA MET A 1 16.00 4.73 14.47
C MET A 1 15.04 4.92 13.30
N LYS A 2 14.34 3.86 12.90
CA LYS A 2 13.36 3.96 11.81
C LYS A 2 12.11 4.66 12.34
N LYS A 3 11.64 5.67 11.61
CA LYS A 3 10.37 6.31 11.92
C LYS A 3 9.22 5.37 11.55
N ILE A 4 8.27 5.22 12.45
CA ILE A 4 7.08 4.40 12.27
C ILE A 4 5.86 5.30 12.35
N TYR A 5 4.92 5.09 11.45
CA TYR A 5 3.67 5.86 11.38
C TYR A 5 2.50 4.95 11.71
N ASP A 6 1.62 5.43 12.58
CA ASP A 6 0.41 4.69 12.97
C ASP A 6 -0.71 4.96 11.98
N LEU A 7 -1.41 3.90 11.61
CA LEU A 7 -2.55 3.94 10.70
C LEU A 7 -3.76 3.31 11.36
N SER A 8 -4.96 3.66 10.87
CA SER A 8 -6.21 2.98 11.20
C SER A 8 -6.87 2.50 9.93
N LEU A 9 -7.39 1.28 9.96
CA LEU A 9 -8.11 0.72 8.82
C LEU A 9 -9.45 1.44 8.64
N ILE A 10 -9.69 1.93 7.44
CA ILE A 10 -10.96 2.55 7.05
C ILE A 10 -11.88 1.52 6.42
N GLU A 11 -11.34 0.72 5.49
CA GLU A 11 -12.15 -0.16 4.68
C GLU A 11 -11.32 -1.30 4.11
N ARG A 12 -11.96 -2.45 3.93
CA ARG A 12 -11.36 -3.60 3.24
C ARG A 12 -12.35 -4.07 2.17
N ASN A 13 -11.89 -4.15 0.93
CA ASN A 13 -12.72 -4.49 -0.21
C ASN A 13 -12.16 -5.68 -0.98
N ASN A 14 -13.04 -6.55 -1.44
CA ASN A 14 -12.68 -7.56 -2.43
C ASN A 14 -12.79 -6.92 -3.81
N VAL A 15 -11.65 -6.67 -4.46
CA VAL A 15 -11.62 -5.94 -5.73
C VAL A 15 -11.50 -6.85 -6.95
N ALA A 16 -11.08 -8.11 -6.73
CA ALA A 16 -11.00 -9.13 -7.77
C ALA A 16 -10.95 -10.50 -7.09
N GLU A 17 -10.97 -11.57 -7.88
CA GLU A 17 -10.83 -12.93 -7.35
C GLU A 17 -9.52 -13.05 -6.56
N ASN A 18 -9.62 -13.53 -5.32
CA ASN A 18 -8.49 -13.72 -4.40
C ASN A 18 -7.61 -12.47 -4.22
N THR A 19 -8.21 -11.27 -4.39
CA THR A 19 -7.50 -10.00 -4.28
C THR A 19 -8.26 -9.06 -3.36
N VAL A 20 -7.56 -8.52 -2.38
CA VAL A 20 -8.14 -7.61 -1.38
C VAL A 20 -7.44 -6.27 -1.42
N GLU A 21 -8.24 -5.22 -1.24
CA GLU A 21 -7.76 -3.85 -1.08
C GLU A 21 -7.93 -3.43 0.36
N LEU A 22 -6.89 -2.85 0.94
CA LEU A 22 -6.93 -2.25 2.28
C LEU A 22 -6.76 -0.75 2.15
N ILE A 23 -7.68 -0.01 2.76
CA ILE A 23 -7.63 1.45 2.79
C ILE A 23 -7.43 1.89 4.23
N PHE A 24 -6.37 2.65 4.46
CA PHE A 24 -6.01 3.18 5.78
C PHE A 24 -6.03 4.70 5.78
N THR A 25 -6.09 5.28 6.97
CA THR A 25 -5.84 6.71 7.16
C THR A 25 -4.42 7.04 6.73
N LYS A 26 -4.21 8.23 6.19
CA LYS A 26 -2.85 8.71 5.88
C LYS A 26 -2.44 9.74 6.94
N PRO A 27 -1.32 9.51 7.66
CA PRO A 27 -0.79 10.51 8.58
C PRO A 27 -0.49 11.83 7.85
N SER A 28 -0.74 12.95 8.50
CA SER A 28 -0.55 14.27 7.88
C SER A 28 0.91 14.56 7.51
N ASP A 29 1.84 13.91 8.19
CA ASP A 29 3.28 14.07 7.96
C ASP A 29 3.89 12.94 7.13
N TYR A 30 3.06 12.12 6.49
CA TYR A 30 3.54 11.01 5.66
C TYR A 30 3.68 11.44 4.20
N ASP A 31 4.92 11.55 3.74
CA ASP A 31 5.24 11.91 2.36
C ASP A 31 5.70 10.69 1.58
N PHE A 32 5.20 10.55 0.37
CA PHE A 32 5.66 9.51 -0.54
C PHE A 32 5.56 9.98 -1.98
N LYS A 33 6.30 9.31 -2.85
CA LYS A 33 6.27 9.52 -4.29
C LYS A 33 5.60 8.34 -4.96
N ILE A 34 4.95 8.60 -6.08
CA ILE A 34 4.34 7.57 -6.90
C ILE A 34 5.36 6.49 -7.24
N GLY A 35 4.99 5.22 -7.02
CA GLY A 35 5.85 4.06 -7.28
C GLY A 35 6.65 3.58 -6.09
N GLN A 36 6.59 4.28 -4.97
CA GLN A 36 7.27 3.83 -3.76
C GLN A 36 6.49 2.76 -3.01
N TYR A 37 7.17 2.06 -2.13
CA TYR A 37 6.60 1.04 -1.26
C TYR A 37 6.92 1.34 0.20
N THR A 38 6.23 0.66 1.09
CA THR A 38 6.48 0.71 2.52
C THR A 38 6.35 -0.69 3.10
N PHE A 39 6.82 -0.87 4.33
CA PHE A 39 6.59 -2.10 5.08
C PHE A 39 5.36 -1.90 5.95
N LEU A 40 4.29 -2.62 5.64
CA LEU A 40 3.06 -2.61 6.43
C LEU A 40 3.14 -3.70 7.49
N ASN A 41 2.96 -3.31 8.75
CA ASN A 41 2.92 -4.21 9.90
C ASN A 41 1.52 -4.19 10.49
N VAL A 42 0.89 -5.35 10.56
CA VAL A 42 -0.46 -5.52 11.12
C VAL A 42 -0.46 -6.29 12.44
N GLY A 43 0.72 -6.58 12.98
CA GLY A 43 0.89 -7.23 14.28
C GLY A 43 1.01 -6.20 15.40
N ASP A 44 1.11 -6.71 16.63
CA ASP A 44 1.20 -5.87 17.83
C ASP A 44 2.62 -5.39 18.13
N ASN A 45 3.61 -6.05 17.54
CA ASN A 45 5.02 -5.73 17.77
C ASN A 45 5.69 -5.38 16.43
N PRO A 46 6.13 -4.13 16.23
CA PRO A 46 6.77 -3.72 14.98
C PRO A 46 8.10 -4.45 14.69
N ASP A 47 8.71 -5.05 15.70
CA ASP A 47 9.95 -5.82 15.52
C ASP A 47 9.69 -7.27 15.07
N ASP A 48 8.45 -7.73 15.15
CA ASP A 48 8.06 -9.07 14.72
C ASP A 48 7.73 -9.06 13.22
N LYS A 49 8.62 -9.64 12.43
CA LYS A 49 8.48 -9.65 10.97
C LYS A 49 7.39 -10.59 10.45
N THR A 50 6.83 -11.44 11.29
CA THR A 50 5.75 -12.36 10.91
C THR A 50 4.56 -11.63 10.31
N PHE A 51 4.21 -10.47 10.86
CA PHE A 51 3.04 -9.68 10.46
C PHE A 51 3.41 -8.45 9.64
N SER A 52 4.56 -8.47 8.96
CA SER A 52 5.04 -7.35 8.17
C SER A 52 5.35 -7.78 6.74
N ARG A 53 4.99 -6.93 5.77
CA ARG A 53 5.27 -7.16 4.34
C ARG A 53 5.56 -5.83 3.64
N ALA A 54 6.45 -5.88 2.67
CA ALA A 54 6.65 -4.77 1.75
C ALA A 54 5.50 -4.72 0.76
N LEU A 55 4.83 -3.58 0.66
CA LEU A 55 3.72 -3.38 -0.25
C LEU A 55 3.86 -2.05 -0.98
N SER A 56 3.62 -2.06 -2.28
CA SER A 56 3.55 -0.83 -3.06
C SER A 56 2.37 0.01 -2.61
N ILE A 57 2.57 1.32 -2.55
CA ILE A 57 1.49 2.25 -2.21
C ILE A 57 0.66 2.47 -3.48
N ALA A 58 -0.61 2.04 -3.45
CA ALA A 58 -1.49 2.04 -4.62
C ALA A 58 -2.38 3.28 -4.71
N SER A 59 -2.20 4.25 -3.80
CA SER A 59 -2.91 5.53 -3.82
C SER A 59 -2.01 6.64 -4.35
N HIS A 60 -2.63 7.74 -4.79
CA HIS A 60 -1.90 8.93 -5.21
C HIS A 60 -1.50 9.76 -3.97
N PRO A 61 -0.33 10.43 -3.96
CA PRO A 61 0.09 11.25 -2.82
C PRO A 61 -0.89 12.34 -2.40
N ASP A 62 -1.71 12.83 -3.33
CA ASP A 62 -2.70 13.88 -3.05
C ASP A 62 -3.99 13.36 -2.40
N GLU A 63 -4.18 12.04 -2.33
CA GLU A 63 -5.32 11.46 -1.62
C GLU A 63 -5.08 11.49 -0.12
N ASP A 64 -6.16 11.59 0.67
CA ASP A 64 -6.09 11.61 2.14
C ASP A 64 -6.00 10.22 2.75
N ILE A 65 -5.86 9.19 1.93
CA ILE A 65 -5.82 7.79 2.36
C ILE A 65 -4.59 7.09 1.79
N LEU A 66 -4.27 5.95 2.39
CA LEU A 66 -3.27 5.02 1.86
C LEU A 66 -3.96 3.73 1.45
N ARG A 67 -3.71 3.31 0.23
CA ARG A 67 -4.32 2.11 -0.35
C ARG A 67 -3.25 1.07 -0.65
N PHE A 68 -3.53 -0.17 -0.25
CA PHE A 68 -2.69 -1.32 -0.56
C PHE A 68 -3.55 -2.42 -1.19
N VAL A 69 -2.99 -3.12 -2.15
CA VAL A 69 -3.66 -4.23 -2.83
C VAL A 69 -2.81 -5.48 -2.70
N MET A 70 -3.42 -6.61 -2.36
CA MET A 70 -2.69 -7.85 -2.20
C MET A 70 -3.53 -9.07 -2.60
N ARG A 71 -2.86 -10.15 -2.98
CA ARG A 71 -3.50 -11.43 -3.16
C ARG A 71 -3.68 -12.13 -1.82
N ILE A 72 -4.80 -12.83 -1.68
CA ILE A 72 -5.06 -13.65 -0.50
C ILE A 72 -4.17 -14.91 -0.57
N SER A 73 -3.58 -15.27 0.56
CA SER A 73 -2.79 -16.49 0.72
C SER A 73 -2.82 -16.94 2.18
N ASP A 74 -2.14 -18.05 2.47
CA ASP A 74 -2.15 -18.66 3.81
C ASP A 74 -1.11 -18.06 4.77
N SER A 75 -0.41 -16.98 4.40
CA SER A 75 0.57 -16.36 5.29
C SER A 75 -0.10 -15.77 6.53
N GLU A 76 0.61 -15.75 7.65
CA GLU A 76 0.09 -15.16 8.90
C GLU A 76 -0.24 -13.67 8.71
N PHE A 77 0.57 -12.96 7.94
CA PHE A 77 0.32 -11.56 7.61
C PHE A 77 -1.04 -11.39 6.92
N LYS A 78 -1.30 -12.17 5.88
CA LYS A 78 -2.54 -12.03 5.11
C LYS A 78 -3.76 -12.50 5.87
N LYS A 79 -3.63 -13.55 6.70
CA LYS A 79 -4.71 -13.98 7.59
C LYS A 79 -5.09 -12.85 8.54
N ARG A 80 -4.10 -12.19 9.12
CA ARG A 80 -4.33 -11.05 10.02
C ARG A 80 -5.03 -9.90 9.29
N CYS A 81 -4.61 -9.59 8.07
CA CYS A 81 -5.26 -8.56 7.26
C CYS A 81 -6.75 -8.85 7.03
N LEU A 82 -7.10 -10.12 6.81
CA LEU A 82 -8.48 -10.50 6.58
C LEU A 82 -9.33 -10.47 7.85
N GLU A 83 -8.70 -10.52 9.02
CA GLU A 83 -9.38 -10.43 10.32
C GLU A 83 -9.55 -8.99 10.80
N MET A 84 -8.84 -8.04 10.21
CA MET A 84 -8.90 -6.64 10.62
C MET A 84 -10.27 -6.03 10.40
N LYS A 85 -10.69 -5.20 11.32
CA LYS A 85 -11.96 -4.46 11.29
C LYS A 85 -11.69 -2.97 11.21
N LYS A 86 -12.68 -2.22 10.75
CA LYS A 86 -12.62 -0.77 10.72
C LYS A 86 -12.18 -0.22 12.09
N GLY A 87 -11.16 0.63 12.08
CA GLY A 87 -10.58 1.22 13.27
C GLY A 87 -9.39 0.47 13.83
N ASP A 88 -9.11 -0.75 13.36
CA ASP A 88 -7.94 -1.49 13.81
C ASP A 88 -6.66 -0.80 13.37
N SER A 89 -5.64 -0.89 14.23
CA SER A 89 -4.36 -0.20 14.03
C SER A 89 -3.39 -1.03 13.19
N ALA A 90 -2.56 -0.33 12.45
CA ALA A 90 -1.41 -0.89 11.74
C ALA A 90 -0.28 0.14 11.75
N ASP A 91 0.90 -0.29 11.36
CA ASP A 91 2.08 0.58 11.28
C ASP A 91 2.69 0.52 9.89
N ILE A 92 3.26 1.64 9.45
CA ILE A 92 4.09 1.65 8.23
C ILE A 92 5.41 2.36 8.50
N THR A 93 6.40 1.99 7.70
CA THR A 93 7.69 2.67 7.71
C THR A 93 7.66 3.82 6.71
N ARG A 94 8.73 4.62 6.69
CA ARG A 94 8.92 5.64 5.67
C ARG A 94 8.87 5.00 4.28
N ALA A 95 8.23 5.67 3.34
CA ALA A 95 8.18 5.20 1.95
C ALA A 95 9.59 5.19 1.34
N THR A 96 9.86 4.20 0.51
CA THR A 96 11.15 4.01 -0.13
C THR A 96 10.99 3.43 -1.54
N GLY A 97 12.06 3.42 -2.32
CA GLY A 97 12.08 2.87 -3.66
C GLY A 97 12.12 3.94 -4.75
N ASN A 98 12.48 3.50 -5.94
CA ASN A 98 12.71 4.37 -7.10
C ASN A 98 11.84 4.00 -8.31
N PHE A 99 10.80 3.19 -8.13
CA PHE A 99 9.92 2.80 -9.22
C PHE A 99 8.92 3.93 -9.52
N GLY A 100 9.40 4.94 -10.23
CA GLY A 100 8.58 6.08 -10.63
C GLY A 100 8.72 6.34 -12.12
N PHE A 101 8.06 7.37 -12.62
CA PHE A 101 8.21 7.81 -14.00
C PHE A 101 8.27 9.33 -14.07
N LYS A 102 8.88 9.84 -15.15
CA LYS A 102 8.90 11.27 -15.42
C LYS A 102 7.93 11.57 -16.54
N PHE A 103 7.25 12.69 -16.41
CA PHE A 103 6.39 13.20 -17.48
C PHE A 103 7.21 13.41 -18.75
N SER A 104 6.65 13.01 -19.88
CA SER A 104 7.30 13.13 -21.18
C SER A 104 6.21 13.24 -22.25
N ASP A 105 6.53 13.85 -23.39
CA ASP A 105 5.63 13.93 -24.56
C ASP A 105 5.55 12.60 -25.31
N LYS A 106 6.27 11.60 -24.85
CA LYS A 106 6.30 10.28 -25.50
C LYS A 106 5.16 9.42 -24.98
N GLU A 107 4.72 8.47 -25.80
CA GLU A 107 3.77 7.46 -25.39
C GLU A 107 4.35 6.62 -24.26
N ILE A 108 3.49 6.27 -23.29
CA ILE A 108 3.86 5.42 -22.17
C ILE A 108 3.09 4.11 -22.31
N VAL A 109 3.81 2.99 -22.26
CA VAL A 109 3.22 1.66 -22.32
C VAL A 109 3.48 0.95 -20.99
N PHE A 110 2.41 0.48 -20.34
CA PHE A 110 2.49 -0.30 -19.13
C PHE A 110 2.23 -1.78 -19.43
N LEU A 111 3.16 -2.64 -19.01
CA LEU A 111 2.97 -4.08 -19.05
C LEU A 111 2.68 -4.55 -17.63
N ILE A 112 1.43 -4.96 -17.38
CA ILE A 112 0.94 -5.21 -16.02
C ILE A 112 0.40 -6.62 -15.93
N SER A 113 0.71 -7.29 -14.82
CA SER A 113 0.23 -8.63 -14.55
C SER A 113 -0.07 -8.76 -13.05
N GLY A 114 -1.23 -9.30 -12.72
CA GLY A 114 -1.63 -9.54 -11.34
C GLY A 114 -1.65 -8.26 -10.52
N ILE A 115 -1.13 -8.32 -9.29
CA ILE A 115 -1.08 -7.15 -8.39
C ILE A 115 0.03 -6.15 -8.72
N GLY A 116 0.82 -6.41 -9.77
CA GLY A 116 1.78 -5.43 -10.28
C GLY A 116 1.14 -4.10 -10.67
N ILE A 117 -0.19 -4.06 -10.81
CA ILE A 117 -0.95 -2.83 -11.03
C ILE A 117 -0.85 -1.84 -9.85
N ALA A 118 -0.59 -2.30 -8.62
CA ALA A 118 -0.64 -1.45 -7.43
C ALA A 118 0.16 -0.15 -7.55
N PRO A 119 1.46 -0.16 -7.94
CA PRO A 119 2.21 1.08 -8.11
C PRO A 119 1.81 1.85 -9.38
N ILE A 120 1.14 1.19 -10.32
CA ILE A 120 0.75 1.80 -11.61
C ILE A 120 -0.53 2.63 -11.47
N VAL A 121 -1.43 2.26 -10.57
CA VAL A 121 -2.69 2.99 -10.35
C VAL A 121 -2.44 4.49 -10.11
N PRO A 122 -1.59 4.91 -9.15
CA PRO A 122 -1.33 6.34 -8.97
C PRO A 122 -0.62 6.98 -10.16
N MET A 123 0.16 6.21 -10.94
CA MET A 123 0.77 6.71 -12.17
C MET A 123 -0.29 7.06 -13.22
N LEU A 124 -1.30 6.20 -13.35
CA LEU A 124 -2.41 6.45 -14.27
C LEU A 124 -3.23 7.67 -13.83
N MET A 125 -3.42 7.84 -12.53
CA MET A 125 -4.10 9.00 -11.96
C MET A 125 -3.35 10.30 -12.30
N GLU A 126 -2.02 10.27 -12.24
CA GLU A 126 -1.19 11.43 -12.56
C GLU A 126 -1.30 11.84 -14.02
N LEU A 127 -1.60 10.90 -14.91
CA LEU A 127 -1.70 11.15 -16.35
C LEU A 127 -3.07 11.71 -16.78
N GLU A 128 -4.04 11.76 -15.90
CA GLU A 128 -5.37 12.30 -16.19
C GLU A 128 -5.39 13.82 -16.34
#